data_6c380be40792727a0d7593700a2b6e16
#
_entry.id   6c380be40792727a0d7593700a2b6e16
#
_cell.length_a   1.000
_cell.length_b   1.000
_cell.length_c   1.000
_cell.angle_alpha   90.00
_cell.angle_beta   90.00
_cell.angle_gamma   90.00
#
_symmetry.space_group_name_H-M   'P 1'
#
loop_
_entity.id
_entity.type
_entity.pdbx_description
1 polymer ?
#
loop_
_entity_poly.entity_id
_entity_poly.type
_entity_poly.pdbx_seq_one_letter_code
_entity_poly.pdbx_strand_id
1 'polypeptide(L)'
;GKITDLVASSGTGCRISGIGLFLKEKNKNIKIIGVDAYGSALKKFHETGEFDESEIYPYRIEGMGKNLIPTSTDFNVIDHYEKVTDEESAHCSRDIATKEGLFVGYTSGACLQALKQLNKKNVFEEDSFVVSIFCDHGSRYMSKIYSDRWMEEQGFNLKTSKEQFSSIEYIK
;
A
#
# COMPACT_ATOMS: atom_id res chain seq x y z
N GLY A 1 -19.46 13.20 5.28
CA GLY A 1 -18.09 13.11 5.77
C GLY A 1 -17.14 13.86 4.86
N LYS A 2 -15.87 14.00 5.28
CA LYS A 2 -14.88 14.77 4.50
C LYS A 2 -14.03 13.87 3.57
N ILE A 3 -14.16 12.56 3.65
CA ILE A 3 -13.33 11.61 2.89
C ILE A 3 -13.62 11.76 1.39
N THR A 4 -12.56 11.99 0.62
CA THR A 4 -12.62 12.03 -0.85
C THR A 4 -12.05 10.75 -1.46
N ASP A 5 -11.03 10.18 -0.81
CA ASP A 5 -10.30 9.02 -1.34
C ASP A 5 -9.98 8.02 -0.21
N LEU A 6 -10.12 6.73 -0.51
CA LEU A 6 -9.63 5.63 0.32
C LEU A 6 -8.49 4.93 -0.42
N VAL A 7 -7.34 4.78 0.25
CA VAL A 7 -6.22 3.97 -0.26
C VAL A 7 -6.00 2.79 0.68
N ALA A 8 -6.19 1.58 0.20
CA ALA A 8 -6.11 0.38 1.02
C ALA A 8 -5.45 -0.80 0.31
N SER A 9 -4.66 -1.58 1.06
CA SER A 9 -4.07 -2.82 0.56
C SER A 9 -5.14 -3.85 0.21
N SER A 10 -4.98 -4.51 -0.92
CA SER A 10 -5.88 -5.56 -1.41
C SER A 10 -5.19 -6.92 -1.39
N GLY A 11 -5.73 -7.85 -0.62
CA GLY A 11 -5.36 -9.26 -0.60
C GLY A 11 -6.58 -10.10 -0.99
N THR A 12 -7.33 -10.61 0.00
CA THR A 12 -8.61 -11.30 -0.25
C THR A 12 -9.72 -10.37 -0.73
N GLY A 13 -9.54 -9.06 -0.60
CA GLY A 13 -10.48 -8.04 -1.06
C GLY A 13 -11.63 -7.71 -0.10
N CYS A 14 -11.93 -8.54 0.89
CA CYS A 14 -13.05 -8.31 1.81
C CYS A 14 -13.04 -6.91 2.46
N ARG A 15 -11.86 -6.45 2.90
CA ARG A 15 -11.73 -5.15 3.59
C ARG A 15 -11.99 -3.99 2.64
N ILE A 16 -11.30 -3.95 1.50
CA ILE A 16 -11.45 -2.85 0.55
C ILE A 16 -12.84 -2.82 -0.07
N SER A 17 -13.41 -3.99 -0.38
CA SER A 17 -14.77 -4.10 -0.92
C SER A 17 -15.82 -3.65 0.10
N GLY A 18 -15.75 -4.16 1.34
CA GLY A 18 -16.72 -3.81 2.38
C GLY A 18 -16.70 -2.33 2.76
N ILE A 19 -15.49 -1.75 2.92
CA ILE A 19 -15.37 -0.32 3.22
C ILE A 19 -15.76 0.51 1.99
N GLY A 20 -15.35 0.10 0.80
CA GLY A 20 -15.69 0.77 -0.45
C GLY A 20 -17.19 0.83 -0.69
N LEU A 21 -17.91 -0.29 -0.51
CA LEU A 21 -19.36 -0.33 -0.58
C LEU A 21 -20.00 0.67 0.39
N PHE A 22 -19.62 0.59 1.68
CA PHE A 22 -20.15 1.49 2.70
C PHE A 22 -19.89 2.97 2.38
N LEU A 23 -18.68 3.31 1.95
CA LEU A 23 -18.35 4.70 1.62
C LEU A 23 -19.13 5.20 0.40
N LYS A 24 -19.22 4.38 -0.65
CA LYS A 24 -19.99 4.73 -1.87
C LYS A 24 -21.50 4.81 -1.64
N GLU A 25 -22.05 4.08 -0.68
CA GLU A 25 -23.43 4.27 -0.21
C GLU A 25 -23.65 5.68 0.38
N LYS A 26 -22.64 6.24 1.06
CA LYS A 26 -22.73 7.58 1.66
C LYS A 26 -22.41 8.69 0.66
N ASN A 27 -21.45 8.46 -0.20
CA ASN A 27 -21.07 9.39 -1.26
C ASN A 27 -20.43 8.62 -2.42
N LYS A 28 -21.12 8.54 -3.55
CA LYS A 28 -20.66 7.82 -4.75
C LYS A 28 -19.38 8.39 -5.38
N ASN A 29 -19.04 9.63 -5.04
CA ASN A 29 -17.86 10.31 -5.59
C ASN A 29 -16.56 9.94 -4.85
N ILE A 30 -16.64 9.22 -3.71
CA ILE A 30 -15.44 8.76 -3.01
C ILE A 30 -14.70 7.76 -3.89
N LYS A 31 -13.42 8.04 -4.16
CA LYS A 31 -12.56 7.15 -4.92
C LYS A 31 -12.00 6.04 -4.02
N ILE A 32 -12.10 4.81 -4.47
CA ILE A 32 -11.57 3.63 -3.78
C ILE A 32 -10.38 3.12 -4.56
N ILE A 33 -9.19 3.24 -3.98
CA ILE A 33 -7.92 2.89 -4.61
C ILE A 33 -7.32 1.67 -3.91
N GLY A 34 -7.20 0.59 -4.65
CA GLY A 34 -6.54 -0.64 -4.20
C GLY A 34 -5.02 -0.53 -4.36
N VAL A 35 -4.28 -1.03 -3.38
CA VAL A 35 -2.83 -1.19 -3.51
C VAL A 35 -2.53 -2.65 -3.76
N ASP A 36 -1.75 -2.91 -4.81
CA ASP A 36 -1.38 -4.24 -5.26
C ASP A 36 0.14 -4.39 -5.37
N ALA A 37 0.64 -5.62 -5.28
CA ALA A 37 2.06 -5.92 -5.43
C ALA A 37 2.42 -6.19 -6.89
N TYR A 38 3.63 -5.84 -7.30
CA TYR A 38 4.22 -6.44 -8.49
C TYR A 38 4.35 -7.94 -8.25
N GLY A 39 3.91 -8.76 -9.20
CA GLY A 39 3.79 -10.22 -9.05
C GLY A 39 2.39 -10.69 -8.65
N SER A 40 1.42 -9.78 -8.55
CA SER A 40 0.01 -10.07 -8.28
C SER A 40 -0.87 -9.79 -9.49
N ALA A 41 -1.94 -10.55 -9.65
CA ALA A 41 -2.87 -10.48 -10.79
C ALA A 41 -4.00 -9.45 -10.61
N LEU A 42 -4.17 -8.83 -9.41
CA LEU A 42 -5.40 -8.08 -9.10
C LEU A 42 -5.58 -6.84 -9.97
N LYS A 43 -4.52 -6.03 -10.14
CA LYS A 43 -4.57 -4.83 -10.97
C LYS A 43 -4.93 -5.16 -12.41
N LYS A 44 -4.21 -6.12 -13.02
CA LYS A 44 -4.43 -6.53 -14.41
C LYS A 44 -5.86 -7.02 -14.62
N PHE A 45 -6.34 -7.86 -13.71
CA PHE A 45 -7.72 -8.36 -13.77
C PHE A 45 -8.75 -7.22 -13.64
N HIS A 46 -8.53 -6.26 -12.74
CA HIS A 46 -9.41 -5.11 -12.59
C HIS A 46 -9.49 -4.27 -13.90
N GLU A 47 -8.36 -4.10 -14.58
CA GLU A 47 -8.29 -3.28 -15.80
C GLU A 47 -8.85 -3.97 -17.05
N THR A 48 -8.73 -5.30 -17.13
CA THR A 48 -9.03 -6.04 -18.36
C THR A 48 -10.17 -7.06 -18.22
N GLY A 49 -10.50 -7.48 -17.00
CA GLY A 49 -11.41 -8.60 -16.74
C GLY A 49 -10.80 -9.97 -17.02
N GLU A 50 -9.53 -10.04 -17.44
CA GLU A 50 -8.84 -11.27 -17.79
C GLU A 50 -7.78 -11.63 -16.76
N PHE A 51 -7.69 -12.91 -16.41
CA PHE A 51 -6.63 -13.44 -15.57
C PHE A 51 -5.39 -13.71 -16.42
N ASP A 52 -4.27 -13.05 -16.07
CA ASP A 52 -3.01 -13.15 -16.79
C ASP A 52 -1.93 -13.77 -15.88
N GLU A 53 -1.56 -15.02 -16.18
CA GLU A 53 -0.54 -15.75 -15.43
C GLU A 53 0.85 -15.11 -15.55
N SER A 54 1.12 -14.35 -16.60
CA SER A 54 2.42 -13.68 -16.80
C SER A 54 2.68 -12.55 -15.77
N GLU A 55 1.64 -12.04 -15.14
CA GLU A 55 1.73 -11.07 -14.04
C GLU A 55 2.21 -11.70 -12.71
N ILE A 56 2.21 -13.06 -12.63
CA ILE A 56 2.43 -13.78 -11.38
C ILE A 56 3.90 -14.16 -11.21
N TYR A 57 4.55 -13.58 -10.21
CA TYR A 57 5.88 -13.95 -9.77
C TYR A 57 6.07 -13.66 -8.28
N PRO A 58 7.10 -14.24 -7.62
CA PRO A 58 7.30 -14.07 -6.19
C PRO A 58 7.51 -12.60 -5.78
N TYR A 59 6.83 -12.19 -4.71
CA TYR A 59 7.02 -10.92 -4.03
C TYR A 59 7.06 -11.14 -2.51
N ARG A 60 7.45 -10.12 -1.73
CA ARG A 60 7.73 -10.23 -0.30
C ARG A 60 6.66 -9.62 0.61
N ILE A 61 5.81 -8.74 0.08
CA ILE A 61 4.78 -8.07 0.88
C ILE A 61 3.73 -9.07 1.32
N GLU A 62 3.71 -9.40 2.61
CA GLU A 62 2.73 -10.33 3.19
C GLU A 62 1.38 -9.63 3.37
N GLY A 63 0.30 -10.37 3.09
CA GLY A 63 -1.08 -9.90 3.30
C GLY A 63 -1.67 -9.04 2.18
N MET A 64 -0.94 -8.82 1.08
CA MET A 64 -1.37 -8.07 -0.09
C MET A 64 -1.08 -8.87 -1.36
N GLY A 65 -1.82 -8.56 -2.43
CA GLY A 65 -1.68 -9.25 -3.71
C GLY A 65 -2.25 -10.67 -3.71
N LYS A 66 -2.48 -11.22 -4.90
CA LYS A 66 -2.95 -12.60 -5.14
C LYS A 66 -2.46 -13.13 -6.48
N ASN A 67 -2.24 -14.45 -6.51
CA ASN A 67 -1.98 -15.25 -7.72
C ASN A 67 -3.24 -15.97 -8.24
N LEU A 68 -4.40 -15.55 -7.77
CA LEU A 68 -5.72 -15.98 -8.19
C LEU A 68 -6.69 -14.81 -7.99
N ILE A 69 -7.88 -14.89 -8.59
CA ILE A 69 -8.90 -13.86 -8.40
C ILE A 69 -9.80 -14.23 -7.24
N PRO A 70 -9.75 -13.47 -6.11
CA PRO A 70 -10.57 -13.77 -4.95
C PRO A 70 -12.06 -13.52 -5.22
N THR A 71 -12.91 -14.47 -4.89
CA THR A 71 -14.37 -14.32 -5.03
C THR A 71 -14.99 -13.31 -4.07
N SER A 72 -14.25 -12.92 -3.02
CA SER A 72 -14.66 -11.94 -2.01
C SER A 72 -14.26 -10.50 -2.37
N THR A 73 -13.60 -10.29 -3.52
CA THR A 73 -13.30 -8.95 -4.03
C THR A 73 -14.42 -8.49 -4.95
N ASP A 74 -15.07 -7.41 -4.59
CA ASP A 74 -15.97 -6.70 -5.50
C ASP A 74 -15.16 -5.64 -6.27
N PHE A 75 -14.74 -5.99 -7.47
CA PHE A 75 -13.95 -5.10 -8.32
C PHE A 75 -14.74 -3.87 -8.82
N ASN A 76 -16.09 -3.92 -8.79
CA ASN A 76 -16.91 -2.81 -9.25
C ASN A 76 -16.89 -1.61 -8.28
N VAL A 77 -16.54 -1.82 -7.02
CA VAL A 77 -16.42 -0.71 -6.05
C VAL A 77 -15.05 -0.08 -6.03
N ILE A 78 -14.06 -0.70 -6.67
CA ILE A 78 -12.68 -0.23 -6.72
C ILE A 78 -12.49 0.57 -8.00
N ASP A 79 -12.10 1.84 -7.87
CA ASP A 79 -11.96 2.73 -9.02
C ASP A 79 -10.59 2.61 -9.70
N HIS A 80 -9.56 2.24 -8.94
CA HIS A 80 -8.19 2.16 -9.43
C HIS A 80 -7.34 1.21 -8.59
N TYR A 81 -6.32 0.61 -9.21
CA TYR A 81 -5.25 -0.11 -8.52
C TYR A 81 -3.88 0.52 -8.78
N GLU A 82 -3.11 0.76 -7.74
CA GLU A 82 -1.71 1.18 -7.83
C GLU A 82 -0.79 0.03 -7.42
N LYS A 83 0.20 -0.34 -8.27
CA LYS A 83 1.21 -1.35 -7.94
C LYS A 83 2.41 -0.72 -7.25
N VAL A 84 2.95 -1.43 -6.26
CA VAL A 84 4.13 -1.02 -5.49
C VAL A 84 5.16 -2.15 -5.43
N THR A 85 6.44 -1.77 -5.30
CA THR A 85 7.53 -2.72 -5.12
C THR A 85 7.72 -3.12 -3.66
N ASP A 86 8.34 -4.27 -3.44
CA ASP A 86 8.69 -4.76 -2.11
C ASP A 86 9.64 -3.80 -1.39
N GLU A 87 10.72 -3.40 -2.06
CA GLU A 87 11.77 -2.55 -1.48
C GLU A 87 11.22 -1.19 -1.03
N GLU A 88 10.51 -0.48 -1.91
CA GLU A 88 9.94 0.84 -1.59
C GLU A 88 8.92 0.75 -0.46
N SER A 89 8.12 -0.32 -0.42
CA SER A 89 7.14 -0.57 0.64
C SER A 89 7.81 -0.83 1.98
N ALA A 90 8.93 -1.59 2.00
CA ALA A 90 9.73 -1.82 3.21
C ALA A 90 10.32 -0.51 3.75
N HIS A 91 10.90 0.32 2.88
CA HIS A 91 11.41 1.64 3.26
C HIS A 91 10.31 2.55 3.79
N CYS A 92 9.13 2.56 3.17
CA CYS A 92 8.01 3.35 3.65
C CYS A 92 7.53 2.92 5.04
N SER A 93 7.53 1.60 5.37
CA SER A 93 7.22 1.15 6.74
C SER A 93 8.24 1.69 7.76
N ARG A 94 9.54 1.66 7.43
CA ARG A 94 10.60 2.24 8.25
C ARG A 94 10.48 3.76 8.38
N ASP A 95 10.13 4.46 7.29
CA ASP A 95 9.90 5.90 7.28
C ASP A 95 8.74 6.29 8.22
N ILE A 96 7.62 5.55 8.20
CA ILE A 96 6.50 5.77 9.13
C ILE A 96 6.96 5.60 10.58
N ALA A 97 7.71 4.53 10.86
CA ALA A 97 8.19 4.26 12.22
C ALA A 97 9.14 5.35 12.73
N THR A 98 10.04 5.87 11.88
CA THR A 98 11.05 6.85 12.28
C THR A 98 10.54 8.29 12.31
N LYS A 99 9.61 8.65 11.41
CA LYS A 99 9.12 10.03 11.26
C LYS A 99 7.85 10.31 12.06
N GLU A 100 6.98 9.30 12.15
CA GLU A 100 5.66 9.43 12.79
C GLU A 100 5.56 8.69 14.14
N GLY A 101 6.58 7.88 14.50
CA GLY A 101 6.55 7.06 15.71
C GLY A 101 5.54 5.90 15.66
N LEU A 102 5.01 5.58 14.49
CA LEU A 102 4.03 4.51 14.29
C LEU A 102 4.71 3.23 13.80
N PHE A 103 4.76 2.22 14.67
CA PHE A 103 5.39 0.94 14.35
C PHE A 103 4.44 0.02 13.59
N VAL A 104 4.44 0.13 12.27
CA VAL A 104 3.44 -0.45 11.36
C VAL A 104 3.98 -1.64 10.56
N GLY A 105 3.07 -2.48 10.06
CA GLY A 105 3.42 -3.62 9.21
C GLY A 105 3.70 -3.26 7.75
N TYR A 106 4.09 -4.27 6.98
CA TYR A 106 4.58 -4.13 5.60
C TYR A 106 3.54 -3.53 4.65
N THR A 107 2.27 -3.96 4.77
CA THR A 107 1.17 -3.42 3.93
C THR A 107 0.88 -1.96 4.19
N SER A 108 1.19 -1.45 5.39
CA SER A 108 1.06 -0.02 5.70
C SER A 108 2.09 0.82 4.94
N GLY A 109 3.34 0.32 4.85
CA GLY A 109 4.36 0.91 4.00
C GLY A 109 3.98 0.87 2.52
N ALA A 110 3.40 -0.23 2.06
CA ALA A 110 2.86 -0.34 0.71
C ALA A 110 1.79 0.72 0.41
N CYS A 111 0.87 0.95 1.34
CA CYS A 111 -0.13 2.02 1.21
C CYS A 111 0.52 3.41 1.15
N LEU A 112 1.51 3.69 2.01
CA LEU A 112 2.24 4.97 1.94
C LEU A 112 3.00 5.13 0.62
N GLN A 113 3.62 4.07 0.10
CA GLN A 113 4.29 4.11 -1.20
C GLN A 113 3.30 4.41 -2.33
N ALA A 114 2.14 3.76 -2.34
CA ALA A 114 1.09 4.06 -3.31
C ALA A 114 0.63 5.51 -3.22
N LEU A 115 0.42 6.04 -2.01
CA LEU A 115 0.09 7.46 -1.78
C LEU A 115 1.14 8.40 -2.38
N LYS A 116 2.43 8.12 -2.16
CA LYS A 116 3.54 8.91 -2.74
C LYS A 116 3.51 8.89 -4.29
N GLN A 117 3.27 7.72 -4.88
CA GLN A 117 3.19 7.56 -6.34
C GLN A 117 2.00 8.31 -6.92
N LEU A 118 0.81 8.16 -6.30
CA LEU A 118 -0.42 8.82 -6.73
C LEU A 118 -0.31 10.35 -6.61
N ASN A 119 0.27 10.84 -5.51
CA ASN A 119 0.51 12.28 -5.33
C ASN A 119 1.48 12.83 -6.39
N LYS A 120 2.55 12.10 -6.70
CA LYS A 120 3.49 12.47 -7.77
C LYS A 120 2.83 12.52 -9.17
N LYS A 121 1.80 11.68 -9.36
CA LYS A 121 0.98 11.65 -10.59
C LYS A 121 -0.13 12.72 -10.61
N ASN A 122 -0.23 13.55 -9.56
CA ASN A 122 -1.28 14.56 -9.37
C ASN A 122 -2.70 13.96 -9.42
N VAL A 123 -2.89 12.78 -8.81
CA VAL A 123 -4.20 12.13 -8.75
C VAL A 123 -5.10 12.78 -7.70
N PHE A 124 -4.51 13.34 -6.65
CA PHE A 124 -5.22 14.02 -5.57
C PHE A 124 -5.35 15.53 -5.86
N GLU A 125 -6.51 16.08 -5.58
CA GLU A 125 -6.77 17.51 -5.64
C GLU A 125 -6.25 18.19 -4.36
N GLU A 126 -6.16 19.52 -4.37
CA GLU A 126 -5.64 20.30 -3.23
C GLU A 126 -6.48 20.13 -1.95
N ASP A 127 -7.79 19.93 -2.10
CA ASP A 127 -8.75 19.73 -1.02
C ASP A 127 -9.04 18.24 -0.72
N SER A 128 -8.30 17.31 -1.35
CA SER A 128 -8.47 15.87 -1.10
C SER A 128 -8.25 15.50 0.35
N PHE A 129 -9.19 14.76 0.92
CA PHE A 129 -9.07 14.15 2.25
C PHE A 129 -8.91 12.63 2.08
N VAL A 130 -7.65 12.22 2.00
CA VAL A 130 -7.26 10.83 1.72
C VAL A 130 -7.14 10.04 3.02
N VAL A 131 -7.82 8.91 3.10
CA VAL A 131 -7.73 7.98 4.23
C VAL A 131 -7.00 6.72 3.80
N SER A 132 -6.06 6.27 4.62
CA SER A 132 -5.40 4.98 4.43
C SER A 132 -5.48 4.12 5.69
N ILE A 133 -5.51 2.79 5.51
CA ILE A 133 -5.66 1.85 6.61
C ILE A 133 -4.33 1.15 6.86
N PHE A 134 -3.79 1.33 8.06
CA PHE A 134 -2.64 0.59 8.56
C PHE A 134 -3.12 -0.68 9.27
N CYS A 135 -2.90 -1.82 8.61
CA CYS A 135 -3.61 -3.06 8.91
C CYS A 135 -3.09 -3.82 10.11
N ASP A 136 -1.79 -3.76 10.37
CA ASP A 136 -1.13 -4.53 11.42
C ASP A 136 0.11 -3.83 11.98
N HIS A 137 0.61 -4.39 13.07
CA HIS A 137 1.71 -3.84 13.85
C HIS A 137 3.06 -4.36 13.37
N GLY A 138 4.10 -3.51 13.43
CA GLY A 138 5.46 -3.79 12.98
C GLY A 138 6.17 -4.94 13.71
N SER A 139 5.71 -5.30 14.92
CA SER A 139 6.31 -6.39 15.70
C SER A 139 6.35 -7.74 14.97
N ARG A 140 5.44 -7.97 14.03
CA ARG A 140 5.45 -9.17 13.17
C ARG A 140 6.60 -9.20 12.17
N TYR A 141 7.26 -8.06 11.95
CA TYR A 141 8.24 -7.83 10.90
C TYR A 141 9.63 -7.45 11.43
N MET A 142 9.87 -7.65 12.74
CA MET A 142 11.17 -7.35 13.38
C MET A 142 12.33 -8.07 12.74
N SER A 143 12.13 -9.34 12.35
CA SER A 143 13.13 -10.17 11.67
C SER A 143 13.10 -10.05 10.14
N LYS A 144 12.29 -9.13 9.60
CA LYS A 144 12.09 -8.88 8.16
C LYS A 144 12.40 -7.43 7.83
N ILE A 145 11.41 -6.64 7.42
CA ILE A 145 11.61 -5.25 6.96
C ILE A 145 12.26 -4.33 7.99
N TYR A 146 12.28 -4.68 9.27
CA TYR A 146 12.97 -3.92 10.34
C TYR A 146 14.36 -4.49 10.69
N SER A 147 14.82 -5.56 10.02
CA SER A 147 16.16 -6.12 10.11
C SER A 147 16.98 -5.70 8.90
N ASP A 148 18.11 -4.99 9.12
CA ASP A 148 19.00 -4.58 8.04
C ASP A 148 19.58 -5.81 7.33
N ARG A 149 19.96 -6.83 8.09
CA ARG A 149 20.43 -8.10 7.53
C ARG A 149 19.42 -8.72 6.56
N TRP A 150 18.12 -8.77 6.94
CA TRP A 150 17.10 -9.30 6.06
C TRP A 150 16.91 -8.45 4.80
N MET A 151 16.96 -7.11 4.93
CA MET A 151 16.88 -6.21 3.77
C MET A 151 18.01 -6.49 2.78
N GLU A 152 19.24 -6.62 3.26
CA GLU A 152 20.41 -6.98 2.44
C GLU A 152 20.27 -8.37 1.80
N GLU A 153 19.79 -9.38 2.54
CA GLU A 153 19.53 -10.73 2.03
C GLU A 153 18.47 -10.75 0.92
N GLN A 154 17.54 -9.77 0.90
CA GLN A 154 16.58 -9.59 -0.21
C GLN A 154 17.15 -8.76 -1.37
N GLY A 155 18.35 -8.23 -1.26
CA GLY A 155 18.96 -7.34 -2.26
C GLY A 155 18.41 -5.92 -2.20
N PHE A 156 17.77 -5.52 -1.11
CA PHE A 156 17.25 -4.16 -0.91
C PHE A 156 18.36 -3.23 -0.43
N ASN A 157 18.47 -2.06 -1.02
CA ASN A 157 19.44 -1.06 -0.60
C ASN A 157 19.05 -0.48 0.77
N LEU A 158 20.01 -0.41 1.69
CA LEU A 158 19.80 0.32 2.95
C LEU A 158 19.97 1.82 2.70
N LYS A 159 19.01 2.61 3.17
CA LYS A 159 19.20 4.06 3.25
C LYS A 159 20.27 4.35 4.27
N THR A 160 21.27 5.14 3.91
CA THR A 160 22.32 5.53 4.85
C THR A 160 21.72 6.38 5.99
N SER A 161 22.31 6.29 7.19
CA SER A 161 21.86 7.08 8.34
C SER A 161 21.85 8.59 8.09
N LYS A 162 22.69 9.10 7.20
CA LYS A 162 22.70 10.50 6.79
C LYS A 162 21.44 10.90 6.00
N GLU A 163 20.93 10.02 5.14
CA GLU A 163 19.69 10.26 4.38
C GLU A 163 18.44 10.14 5.27
N GLN A 164 18.51 9.27 6.30
CA GLN A 164 17.41 9.13 7.28
C GLN A 164 17.25 10.35 8.17
N PHE A 165 18.34 11.02 8.56
CA PHE A 165 18.32 12.13 9.52
C PHE A 165 18.42 13.54 8.88
N SER A 166 18.70 13.66 7.59
CA SER A 166 18.81 14.95 6.90
C SER A 166 17.50 15.76 6.84
N SER A 167 16.37 15.15 7.20
CA SER A 167 15.03 15.80 7.21
C SER A 167 14.48 16.05 8.60
N ILE A 168 15.27 15.85 9.68
CA ILE A 168 14.80 16.13 11.04
C ILE A 168 15.15 17.60 11.38
N GLU A 169 14.16 18.48 11.29
CA GLU A 169 14.23 19.80 11.91
C GLU A 169 13.95 19.65 13.41
N TYR A 170 14.97 19.88 14.23
CA TYR A 170 14.76 19.99 15.66
C TYR A 170 14.05 21.31 15.97
N ILE A 171 12.82 21.25 16.42
CA ILE A 171 12.14 22.41 17.02
C ILE A 171 12.87 22.71 18.33
N LYS A 172 13.53 23.87 18.41
CA LYS A 172 14.16 24.38 19.62
C LYS A 172 13.14 25.03 20.53
#